data_9f61b80c9564ffa64d377d87799f7932
#
_entry.id   9f61b80c9564ffa64d377d87799f7932
#
_cell.length_a   1.000
_cell.length_b   1.000
_cell.length_c   1.000
_cell.angle_alpha   90.00
_cell.angle_beta   90.00
_cell.angle_gamma   90.00
#
_symmetry.space_group_name_H-M   'P 1'
#
loop_
_entity.id
_entity.type
_entity.pdbx_description
1 polymer ?
#
loop_
_entity_poly.entity_id
_entity_poly.type
_entity_poly.pdbx_seq_one_letter_code
_entity_poly.pdbx_strand_id
1 'polypeptide(L)'
;MAFSPTTLTALQRAQVSANIEVPAEPCGVLDGCNLKFDDKGAALGQVCVVPVVVPSPSTQATPSNVPPTGAAQTPVNAQVTITNVPEQSMTFTGEDLKLLDTIESREEILKQFIAQAERAHRNEMDANAAYRIGVAGSRAIGTAGTVPFQSDLSTLTAARKILRNNGAPMADVQVCTSVDAYANLLNQNVIQKAQEAGTDQERRTGIIRSQFGLTAIRESANIADHTAGAGTGYVLNGNHAKGSTALVLKSGTVNVTGIQIGDIITIGSDPNKYVVTYAPGASTAKQTITDSNLLATSGTIYIGNPGLRVAAAGNAAVTILSGTTTGGVTGY
;
A
#
# COMPACT_ATOMS: atom_id res chain seq x y z
N MET A 1 34.49 -0.11 22.45
CA MET A 1 35.62 0.69 21.92
C MET A 1 35.12 2.11 21.73
N ALA A 2 35.80 3.12 22.29
CA ALA A 2 35.45 4.52 22.03
C ALA A 2 36.04 4.93 20.67
N PHE A 3 35.21 5.43 19.77
CA PHE A 3 35.68 5.97 18.49
C PHE A 3 36.49 7.26 18.74
N SER A 4 37.66 7.35 18.09
CA SER A 4 38.42 8.60 18.08
C SER A 4 37.58 9.69 17.36
N PRO A 5 37.66 10.96 17.78
CA PRO A 5 36.94 12.07 17.10
C PRO A 5 37.25 12.16 15.60
N THR A 6 38.45 11.84 15.19
CA THR A 6 38.84 11.75 13.76
C THR A 6 38.13 10.63 13.00
N THR A 7 37.91 9.47 13.61
CA THR A 7 37.21 8.34 13.02
C THR A 7 35.72 8.63 12.87
N LEU A 8 35.13 9.32 13.86
CA LEU A 8 33.74 9.74 13.82
C LEU A 8 33.48 10.75 12.69
N THR A 9 34.43 11.69 12.50
CA THR A 9 34.32 12.69 11.43
C THR A 9 34.42 12.07 10.03
N ALA A 10 35.27 11.03 9.86
CA ALA A 10 35.38 10.29 8.60
C ALA A 10 34.10 9.50 8.31
N LEU A 11 33.52 8.82 9.32
CA LEU A 11 32.25 8.14 9.20
C LEU A 11 31.11 9.08 8.82
N GLN A 12 31.01 10.24 9.46
CA GLN A 12 30.00 11.24 9.12
C GLN A 12 30.12 11.75 7.69
N ARG A 13 31.34 12.00 7.21
CA ARG A 13 31.59 12.39 5.82
C ARG A 13 31.21 11.29 4.83
N ALA A 14 31.57 10.04 5.14
CA ALA A 14 31.23 8.88 4.32
C ALA A 14 29.70 8.71 4.25
N GLN A 15 28.99 8.88 5.36
CA GLN A 15 27.54 8.81 5.41
C GLN A 15 26.86 9.88 4.56
N VAL A 16 27.30 11.15 4.71
CA VAL A 16 26.75 12.26 3.88
C VAL A 16 27.04 12.03 2.40
N SER A 17 28.24 11.56 2.07
CA SER A 17 28.61 11.26 0.68
C SER A 17 27.83 10.07 0.12
N ALA A 18 27.59 9.03 0.91
CA ALA A 18 26.80 7.87 0.53
C ALA A 18 25.34 8.26 0.21
N ASN A 19 24.70 9.05 1.08
CA ASN A 19 23.32 9.49 0.88
C ASN A 19 23.11 10.31 -0.41
N ILE A 20 24.16 10.95 -0.93
CA ILE A 20 24.08 11.70 -2.18
C ILE A 20 24.24 10.81 -3.41
N GLU A 21 24.98 9.72 -3.31
CA GLU A 21 25.39 8.88 -4.45
C GLU A 21 24.73 7.50 -4.51
N VAL A 22 23.78 7.19 -3.61
CA VAL A 22 23.15 5.85 -3.59
C VAL A 22 22.33 5.64 -4.86
N PRO A 23 22.72 4.71 -5.75
CA PRO A 23 21.83 4.26 -6.81
C PRO A 23 20.70 3.44 -6.15
N ALA A 24 19.52 4.03 -6.05
CA ALA A 24 18.36 3.35 -5.51
C ALA A 24 17.57 2.69 -6.64
N GLU A 25 16.99 1.53 -6.37
CA GLU A 25 15.89 1.01 -7.17
C GLU A 25 14.73 2.03 -7.16
N PRO A 26 13.85 2.00 -8.17
CA PRO A 26 12.69 2.88 -8.18
C PRO A 26 11.79 2.58 -6.97
N CYS A 27 11.70 3.53 -6.06
CA CYS A 27 10.91 3.48 -4.82
C CYS A 27 9.69 4.40 -4.94
N GLY A 28 8.87 4.18 -5.97
CA GLY A 28 7.76 5.07 -6.30
C GLY A 28 6.67 5.15 -5.24
N VAL A 29 6.51 4.13 -4.41
CA VAL A 29 5.53 4.13 -3.31
C VAL A 29 5.97 5.11 -2.23
N LEU A 30 7.22 5.00 -1.79
CA LEU A 30 7.77 5.87 -0.75
C LEU A 30 7.80 7.34 -1.20
N ASP A 31 8.20 7.59 -2.45
CA ASP A 31 8.21 8.93 -3.04
C ASP A 31 6.81 9.54 -3.21
N GLY A 32 5.77 8.71 -3.26
CA GLY A 32 4.36 9.11 -3.32
C GLY A 32 3.70 9.31 -1.96
N CYS A 33 4.34 8.92 -0.87
CA CYS A 33 3.78 9.03 0.46
C CYS A 33 3.71 10.49 0.95
N ASN A 34 2.68 10.77 1.75
CA ASN A 34 2.53 12.07 2.38
C ASN A 34 3.33 12.14 3.69
N LEU A 35 4.35 12.98 3.74
CA LEU A 35 5.25 13.18 4.88
C LEU A 35 4.79 14.29 5.84
N LYS A 36 3.57 14.80 5.75
CA LYS A 36 3.09 15.90 6.61
C LYS A 36 3.05 15.57 8.10
N PHE A 37 2.98 14.29 8.44
CA PHE A 37 2.96 13.79 9.82
C PHE A 37 4.28 13.14 10.24
N ASP A 38 5.35 13.42 9.51
CA ASP A 38 6.70 13.02 9.88
C ASP A 38 7.14 13.84 11.10
N ASP A 39 7.22 13.19 12.25
CA ASP A 39 7.68 13.80 13.48
C ASP A 39 9.14 13.43 13.72
N LYS A 40 9.98 14.44 13.84
CA LYS A 40 11.42 14.26 14.07
C LYS A 40 11.65 13.62 15.42
N GLY A 41 12.16 12.40 15.41
CA GLY A 41 12.50 11.66 16.63
C GLY A 41 11.43 10.73 17.14
N ALA A 42 10.54 10.27 16.26
CA ALA A 42 9.55 9.26 16.58
C ALA A 42 10.19 7.93 17.00
N ALA A 43 9.78 7.41 18.14
CA ALA A 43 10.27 6.16 18.71
C ALA A 43 9.31 5.00 18.41
N LEU A 44 9.82 3.77 18.42
CA LEU A 44 9.01 2.56 18.34
C LEU A 44 7.93 2.56 19.44
N GLY A 45 6.68 2.32 19.06
CA GLY A 45 5.53 2.36 19.95
C GLY A 45 4.93 3.74 20.17
N GLN A 46 5.50 4.79 19.64
CA GLN A 46 4.93 6.14 19.72
C GLN A 46 3.62 6.21 18.93
N VAL A 47 2.62 6.87 19.50
CA VAL A 47 1.32 7.08 18.89
C VAL A 47 1.20 8.51 18.40
N CYS A 48 1.04 8.67 17.10
CA CYS A 48 0.69 9.94 16.48
C CYS A 48 -0.84 10.06 16.37
N VAL A 49 -1.40 11.13 16.86
CA VAL A 49 -2.85 11.37 16.84
C VAL A 49 -3.18 12.32 15.70
N VAL A 50 -3.98 11.82 14.74
CA VAL A 50 -4.46 12.59 13.60
C VAL A 50 -5.94 12.91 13.78
N PRO A 51 -6.35 14.18 13.91
CA PRO A 51 -7.75 14.54 14.00
C PRO A 51 -8.45 14.35 12.64
N VAL A 52 -9.52 13.58 12.61
CA VAL A 52 -10.34 13.35 11.42
C VAL A 52 -11.72 13.93 11.66
N VAL A 53 -12.16 14.83 10.78
CA VAL A 53 -13.51 15.39 10.83
C VAL A 53 -14.45 14.47 10.06
N VAL A 54 -15.46 13.96 10.75
CA VAL A 54 -16.50 13.11 10.13
C VAL A 54 -17.50 13.99 9.40
N PRO A 55 -17.96 13.62 8.18
CA PRO A 55 -18.99 14.36 7.46
C PRO A 55 -20.29 14.47 8.28
N SER A 56 -20.84 15.66 8.37
CA SER A 56 -22.12 15.88 9.02
C SER A 56 -23.26 15.44 8.09
N PRO A 57 -24.28 14.73 8.60
CA PRO A 57 -25.47 14.45 7.81
C PRO A 57 -26.22 15.76 7.52
N SER A 58 -26.65 15.93 6.28
CA SER A 58 -27.53 17.04 5.90
C SER A 58 -28.97 16.72 6.33
N THR A 59 -29.59 17.60 7.08
CA THR A 59 -31.01 17.51 7.44
C THR A 59 -31.80 18.60 6.72
N GLN A 60 -33.01 18.29 6.27
CA GLN A 60 -33.87 19.25 5.67
C GLN A 60 -34.39 20.22 6.72
N ALA A 61 -34.28 21.52 6.46
CA ALA A 61 -34.85 22.52 7.35
C ALA A 61 -36.38 22.48 7.28
N THR A 62 -37.03 22.33 8.43
CA THR A 62 -38.48 22.53 8.56
C THR A 62 -38.74 23.92 9.08
N PRO A 63 -39.69 24.67 8.48
CA PRO A 63 -40.06 25.97 9.00
C PRO A 63 -40.55 25.85 10.45
N SER A 64 -39.84 26.48 11.37
CA SER A 64 -40.12 26.45 12.80
C SER A 64 -39.72 27.78 13.40
N ASN A 65 -40.48 28.24 14.41
CA ASN A 65 -40.11 29.41 15.20
C ASN A 65 -38.95 29.14 16.19
N VAL A 66 -38.51 27.91 16.28
CA VAL A 66 -37.38 27.52 17.13
C VAL A 66 -36.18 27.24 16.21
N PRO A 67 -35.03 27.88 16.46
CA PRO A 67 -33.80 27.55 15.70
C PRO A 67 -33.49 26.05 15.78
N PRO A 68 -33.08 25.42 14.66
CA PRO A 68 -32.71 24.03 14.69
C PRO A 68 -31.52 23.85 15.61
N THR A 69 -31.60 22.87 16.52
CA THR A 69 -30.49 22.50 17.39
C THR A 69 -29.45 21.80 16.53
N GLY A 70 -28.31 22.44 16.31
CA GLY A 70 -27.19 21.83 15.58
C GLY A 70 -26.71 20.56 16.28
N ALA A 71 -26.52 19.50 15.52
CA ALA A 71 -25.84 18.31 16.04
C ALA A 71 -24.37 18.67 16.33
N ALA A 72 -23.93 18.40 17.54
CA ALA A 72 -22.53 18.58 17.91
C ALA A 72 -21.66 17.64 17.07
N GLN A 73 -20.73 18.21 16.33
CA GLN A 73 -19.73 17.42 15.60
C GLN A 73 -18.55 17.15 16.52
N THR A 74 -18.34 15.88 16.81
CA THR A 74 -17.18 15.46 17.59
C THR A 74 -16.11 14.97 16.61
N PRO A 75 -14.94 15.61 16.54
CA PRO A 75 -13.85 15.09 15.73
C PRO A 75 -13.41 13.73 16.28
N VAL A 76 -13.17 12.79 15.38
CA VAL A 76 -12.64 11.47 15.72
C VAL A 76 -11.12 11.53 15.56
N ASN A 77 -10.39 11.08 16.56
CA ASN A 77 -8.95 10.98 16.50
C ASN A 77 -8.56 9.60 15.95
N ALA A 78 -7.94 9.60 14.77
CA ALA A 78 -7.26 8.42 14.25
C ALA A 78 -5.88 8.32 14.90
N GLN A 79 -5.53 7.15 15.39
CA GLN A 79 -4.23 6.89 15.99
C GLN A 79 -3.36 6.11 15.01
N VAL A 80 -2.17 6.61 14.75
CA VAL A 80 -1.14 5.94 13.97
C VAL A 80 0.00 5.57 14.91
N THR A 81 0.22 4.28 15.10
CA THR A 81 1.29 3.78 15.98
C THR A 81 2.47 3.34 15.14
N ILE A 82 3.67 3.75 15.51
CA ILE A 82 4.91 3.30 14.88
C ILE A 82 5.19 1.87 15.32
N THR A 83 5.03 0.92 14.42
CA THR A 83 5.16 -0.51 14.70
C THR A 83 6.40 -1.16 14.11
N ASN A 84 7.05 -0.49 13.17
CA ASN A 84 8.24 -1.02 12.50
C ASN A 84 9.28 0.09 12.34
N VAL A 85 10.46 -0.17 12.84
CA VAL A 85 11.65 0.67 12.67
C VAL A 85 12.74 -0.25 12.16
N PRO A 86 12.97 -0.32 10.83
CA PRO A 86 14.01 -1.17 10.27
C PRO A 86 15.39 -0.67 10.70
N GLU A 87 16.29 -1.59 11.00
CA GLU A 87 17.66 -1.33 11.41
C GLU A 87 18.61 -2.12 10.52
N GLN A 88 19.64 -1.48 10.02
CA GLN A 88 20.73 -2.12 9.29
C GLN A 88 22.01 -1.99 10.11
N SER A 89 22.56 -3.12 10.54
CA SER A 89 23.79 -3.16 11.32
C SER A 89 24.96 -3.65 10.47
N MET A 90 26.09 -2.97 10.58
CA MET A 90 27.35 -3.39 9.99
C MET A 90 28.34 -3.73 11.10
N THR A 91 28.89 -4.92 11.06
CA THR A 91 29.90 -5.35 12.04
C THR A 91 31.26 -5.49 11.35
N PHE A 92 32.26 -4.82 11.91
CA PHE A 92 33.66 -4.97 11.50
C PHE A 92 34.44 -5.69 12.61
N THR A 93 35.19 -6.71 12.25
CA THR A 93 36.12 -7.35 13.17
C THR A 93 37.38 -6.50 13.36
N GLY A 94 38.17 -6.79 14.41
CA GLY A 94 39.41 -6.05 14.62
C GLY A 94 40.43 -6.27 13.50
N GLU A 95 40.37 -7.40 12.82
CA GLU A 95 41.21 -7.72 11.66
C GLU A 95 40.76 -6.97 10.42
N ASP A 96 39.46 -6.85 10.19
CA ASP A 96 38.88 -6.06 9.08
C ASP A 96 39.27 -4.57 9.22
N LEU A 97 39.25 -4.04 10.44
CA LEU A 97 39.66 -2.67 10.69
C LEU A 97 41.16 -2.43 10.42
N LYS A 98 42.01 -3.41 10.73
CA LYS A 98 43.45 -3.34 10.43
C LYS A 98 43.70 -3.43 8.92
N LEU A 99 42.96 -4.30 8.23
CA LEU A 99 43.07 -4.45 6.78
C LEU A 99 42.62 -3.16 6.09
N LEU A 100 41.50 -2.59 6.51
CA LEU A 100 41.01 -1.33 6.02
C LEU A 100 41.96 -0.16 6.27
N ASP A 101 42.70 -0.17 7.38
CA ASP A 101 43.66 0.89 7.71
C ASP A 101 44.94 0.84 6.84
N THR A 102 45.20 -0.30 6.18
CA THR A 102 46.33 -0.51 5.29
C THR A 102 46.02 -0.13 3.84
N ILE A 103 44.74 0.06 3.49
CA ILE A 103 44.29 0.33 2.12
C ILE A 103 44.08 1.86 1.93
N GLU A 104 44.69 2.44 0.92
CA GLU A 104 44.53 3.87 0.57
C GLU A 104 43.07 4.28 0.25
N SER A 105 42.22 3.34 -0.18
CA SER A 105 40.82 3.56 -0.52
C SER A 105 39.81 3.28 0.60
N ARG A 106 40.25 3.34 1.85
CA ARG A 106 39.41 3.07 3.04
C ARG A 106 38.10 3.87 3.06
N GLU A 107 38.16 5.16 2.77
CA GLU A 107 36.97 6.02 2.77
C GLU A 107 35.98 5.61 1.68
N GLU A 108 36.47 5.20 0.52
CA GLU A 108 35.63 4.76 -0.60
C GLU A 108 34.91 3.42 -0.28
N ILE A 109 35.63 2.49 0.34
CA ILE A 109 35.06 1.21 0.77
C ILE A 109 33.98 1.43 1.83
N LEU A 110 34.24 2.24 2.84
CA LEU A 110 33.27 2.58 3.88
C LEU A 110 32.04 3.28 3.28
N LYS A 111 32.25 4.18 2.32
CA LYS A 111 31.16 4.84 1.59
C LYS A 111 30.28 3.84 0.85
N GLN A 112 30.88 2.87 0.15
CA GLN A 112 30.14 1.82 -0.55
C GLN A 112 29.32 0.93 0.40
N PHE A 113 29.88 0.55 1.55
CA PHE A 113 29.15 -0.23 2.57
C PHE A 113 27.95 0.56 3.11
N ILE A 114 28.14 1.84 3.45
CA ILE A 114 27.05 2.69 3.93
C ILE A 114 25.99 2.87 2.84
N ALA A 115 26.41 3.09 1.58
CA ALA A 115 25.51 3.22 0.45
C ALA A 115 24.64 1.96 0.25
N GLN A 116 25.22 0.76 0.37
CA GLN A 116 24.46 -0.48 0.28
C GLN A 116 23.49 -0.67 1.46
N ALA A 117 23.87 -0.28 2.65
CA ALA A 117 22.98 -0.32 3.82
C ALA A 117 21.77 0.63 3.65
N GLU A 118 22.02 1.86 3.20
CA GLU A 118 20.96 2.84 2.92
C GLU A 118 20.03 2.37 1.80
N ARG A 119 20.59 1.76 0.74
CA ARG A 119 19.80 1.17 -0.33
C ARG A 119 18.87 0.06 0.17
N ALA A 120 19.42 -0.88 0.97
CA ALA A 120 18.64 -1.97 1.55
C ALA A 120 17.53 -1.44 2.46
N HIS A 121 17.83 -0.43 3.26
CA HIS A 121 16.88 0.22 4.15
C HIS A 121 15.73 0.89 3.38
N ARG A 122 16.07 1.65 2.35
CA ARG A 122 15.08 2.32 1.49
C ARG A 122 14.18 1.32 0.78
N ASN A 123 14.73 0.23 0.25
CA ASN A 123 13.96 -0.83 -0.39
C ASN A 123 13.03 -1.55 0.59
N GLU A 124 13.49 -1.83 1.80
CA GLU A 124 12.65 -2.44 2.83
C GLU A 124 11.49 -1.51 3.24
N MET A 125 11.76 -0.22 3.40
CA MET A 125 10.71 0.77 3.70
C MET A 125 9.68 0.85 2.58
N ASP A 126 10.11 0.87 1.31
CA ASP A 126 9.22 0.92 0.15
C ASP A 126 8.37 -0.35 0.04
N ALA A 127 8.95 -1.52 0.24
CA ALA A 127 8.23 -2.80 0.25
C ALA A 127 7.18 -2.87 1.37
N ASN A 128 7.53 -2.42 2.57
CA ASN A 128 6.61 -2.36 3.70
C ASN A 128 5.47 -1.36 3.44
N ALA A 129 5.77 -0.20 2.85
CA ALA A 129 4.76 0.80 2.48
C ALA A 129 3.83 0.24 1.39
N ALA A 130 4.37 -0.38 0.34
CA ALA A 130 3.61 -0.99 -0.74
C ALA A 130 2.64 -2.05 -0.22
N TYR A 131 3.12 -2.96 0.62
CA TYR A 131 2.29 -3.99 1.25
C TYR A 131 1.17 -3.38 2.09
N ARG A 132 1.48 -2.41 2.94
CA ARG A 132 0.49 -1.77 3.83
C ARG A 132 -0.58 -1.01 3.05
N ILE A 133 -0.20 -0.28 2.02
CA ILE A 133 -1.14 0.45 1.15
C ILE A 133 -2.02 -0.55 0.41
N GLY A 134 -1.44 -1.63 -0.12
CA GLY A 134 -2.17 -2.68 -0.82
C GLY A 134 -3.27 -3.30 0.04
N VAL A 135 -2.94 -3.72 1.26
CA VAL A 135 -3.91 -4.36 2.17
C VAL A 135 -4.86 -3.38 2.86
N ALA A 136 -4.56 -2.09 2.89
CA ALA A 136 -5.47 -1.06 3.40
C ALA A 136 -6.53 -0.64 2.38
N GLY A 137 -6.39 -1.04 1.12
CA GLY A 137 -7.35 -0.75 0.05
C GLY A 137 -8.72 -1.34 0.34
N SER A 138 -9.79 -0.62 -0.04
CA SER A 138 -11.16 -1.13 0.12
C SER A 138 -11.64 -1.89 -1.11
N ARG A 139 -11.06 -1.60 -2.27
CA ARG A 139 -11.49 -2.08 -3.56
C ARG A 139 -10.34 -2.49 -4.43
N ALA A 140 -10.61 -3.47 -5.26
CA ALA A 140 -9.69 -3.94 -6.27
C ALA A 140 -10.29 -3.85 -7.69
N ILE A 141 -9.40 -3.73 -8.68
CA ILE A 141 -9.73 -3.75 -10.10
C ILE A 141 -8.76 -4.68 -10.83
N GLY A 142 -9.14 -5.05 -12.03
CA GLY A 142 -8.34 -5.95 -12.85
C GLY A 142 -8.77 -7.40 -12.77
N THR A 143 -8.01 -8.27 -13.40
CA THR A 143 -8.25 -9.72 -13.44
C THR A 143 -7.08 -10.41 -12.77
N ALA A 144 -7.35 -11.27 -11.81
CA ALA A 144 -6.31 -12.04 -11.13
C ALA A 144 -5.44 -12.82 -12.15
N GLY A 145 -4.13 -12.84 -11.93
CA GLY A 145 -3.18 -13.48 -12.84
C GLY A 145 -2.83 -12.69 -14.09
N THR A 146 -3.34 -11.47 -14.25
CA THR A 146 -3.05 -10.62 -15.42
C THR A 146 -2.35 -9.34 -14.97
N VAL A 147 -1.19 -9.07 -15.54
CA VAL A 147 -0.46 -7.82 -15.29
C VAL A 147 -1.27 -6.64 -15.83
N PRO A 148 -1.44 -5.56 -15.06
CA PRO A 148 -2.14 -4.38 -15.53
C PRO A 148 -1.57 -3.79 -16.82
N PHE A 149 -2.42 -3.10 -17.57
CA PHE A 149 -2.06 -2.38 -18.81
C PHE A 149 -1.54 -3.25 -19.97
N GLN A 150 -1.77 -4.56 -19.91
CA GLN A 150 -1.32 -5.46 -20.97
C GLN A 150 -2.05 -5.20 -22.30
N SER A 151 -3.35 -4.92 -22.26
CA SER A 151 -4.16 -4.70 -23.46
C SER A 151 -4.61 -3.27 -23.67
N ASP A 152 -4.96 -2.56 -22.60
CA ASP A 152 -5.52 -1.20 -22.65
C ASP A 152 -5.32 -0.42 -21.35
N LEU A 153 -5.77 0.82 -21.34
CA LEU A 153 -5.72 1.73 -20.19
C LEU A 153 -7.01 1.71 -19.34
N SER A 154 -7.91 0.77 -19.57
CA SER A 154 -9.20 0.69 -18.87
C SER A 154 -9.04 0.54 -17.36
N THR A 155 -8.01 -0.17 -16.91
CA THR A 155 -7.67 -0.32 -15.49
C THR A 155 -7.43 1.03 -14.81
N LEU A 156 -6.73 1.96 -15.48
CA LEU A 156 -6.44 3.28 -14.93
C LEU A 156 -7.71 4.13 -14.79
N THR A 157 -8.56 4.11 -15.82
CA THR A 157 -9.84 4.84 -15.80
C THR A 157 -10.83 4.24 -14.80
N ALA A 158 -10.82 2.92 -14.61
CA ALA A 158 -11.63 2.23 -13.61
C ALA A 158 -11.18 2.54 -12.18
N ALA A 159 -9.86 2.64 -11.92
CA ALA A 159 -9.32 3.11 -10.64
C ALA A 159 -9.83 4.51 -10.31
N ARG A 160 -9.69 5.42 -11.26
CA ARG A 160 -10.21 6.78 -11.11
C ARG A 160 -11.72 6.82 -10.85
N LYS A 161 -12.51 6.00 -11.55
CA LYS A 161 -13.96 5.87 -11.33
C LYS A 161 -14.27 5.48 -9.88
N ILE A 162 -13.55 4.52 -9.30
CA ILE A 162 -13.75 4.08 -7.92
C ILE A 162 -13.48 5.23 -6.94
N LEU A 163 -12.37 5.93 -7.09
CA LEU A 163 -12.01 7.07 -6.25
C LEU A 163 -13.09 8.16 -6.31
N ARG A 164 -13.53 8.52 -7.51
CA ARG A 164 -14.61 9.52 -7.72
C ARG A 164 -15.92 9.09 -7.09
N ASN A 165 -16.31 7.84 -7.27
CA ASN A 165 -17.55 7.31 -6.70
C ASN A 165 -17.53 7.26 -5.16
N ASN A 166 -16.34 7.21 -4.57
CA ASN A 166 -16.15 7.25 -3.11
C ASN A 166 -15.99 8.67 -2.57
N GLY A 167 -16.01 9.71 -3.44
CA GLY A 167 -15.87 11.10 -3.03
C GLY A 167 -14.43 11.50 -2.69
N ALA A 168 -13.45 10.75 -3.14
CA ALA A 168 -12.05 11.10 -2.91
C ALA A 168 -11.68 12.42 -3.60
N PRO A 169 -10.92 13.31 -2.94
CA PRO A 169 -10.39 14.50 -3.60
C PRO A 169 -9.41 14.07 -4.69
N MET A 170 -9.55 14.68 -5.87
CA MET A 170 -8.72 14.34 -7.04
C MET A 170 -7.47 15.23 -7.18
N ALA A 171 -7.26 16.14 -6.24
CA ALA A 171 -6.01 16.87 -6.16
C ALA A 171 -4.93 15.94 -5.62
N ASP A 172 -3.81 15.85 -6.32
CA ASP A 172 -2.65 15.06 -5.90
C ASP A 172 -2.88 13.53 -5.79
N VAL A 173 -3.67 12.98 -6.70
CA VAL A 173 -3.82 11.52 -6.82
C VAL A 173 -2.68 10.96 -7.64
N GLN A 174 -1.93 10.06 -7.05
CA GLN A 174 -0.80 9.38 -7.69
C GLN A 174 -1.10 7.89 -7.84
N VAL A 175 -0.51 7.27 -8.85
CA VAL A 175 -0.57 5.82 -9.06
C VAL A 175 0.85 5.28 -9.00
N CYS A 176 1.03 4.24 -8.21
CA CYS A 176 2.27 3.48 -8.20
C CYS A 176 2.01 2.08 -8.75
N THR A 177 2.87 1.61 -9.62
CA THR A 177 2.75 0.32 -10.28
C THR A 177 4.05 -0.48 -10.13
N SER A 178 3.98 -1.80 -10.33
CA SER A 178 5.19 -2.60 -10.49
C SER A 178 5.94 -2.22 -11.78
N VAL A 179 7.20 -2.59 -11.86
CA VAL A 179 8.04 -2.35 -13.05
C VAL A 179 7.44 -3.02 -14.30
N ASP A 180 6.88 -4.23 -14.15
CA ASP A 180 6.26 -4.95 -15.25
C ASP A 180 4.99 -4.25 -15.77
N ALA A 181 4.15 -3.76 -14.87
CA ALA A 181 2.97 -3.00 -15.24
C ALA A 181 3.34 -1.65 -15.87
N TYR A 182 4.41 -1.01 -15.40
CA TYR A 182 4.92 0.21 -15.99
C TYR A 182 5.48 -0.02 -17.39
N ALA A 183 6.20 -1.12 -17.62
CA ALA A 183 6.67 -1.53 -18.94
C ALA A 183 5.50 -1.77 -19.91
N ASN A 184 4.43 -2.44 -19.46
CA ASN A 184 3.21 -2.60 -20.26
C ASN A 184 2.56 -1.26 -20.59
N LEU A 185 2.56 -0.33 -19.67
CA LEU A 185 2.04 1.02 -19.88
C LEU A 185 2.82 1.77 -20.97
N LEU A 186 4.16 1.70 -20.93
CA LEU A 186 5.02 2.29 -21.97
C LEU A 186 4.82 1.63 -23.34
N ASN A 187 4.42 0.37 -23.38
CA ASN A 187 4.14 -0.36 -24.62
C ASN A 187 2.80 0.01 -25.26
N GLN A 188 1.94 0.79 -24.59
CA GLN A 188 0.67 1.20 -25.16
C GLN A 188 0.84 2.14 -26.36
N ASN A 189 0.13 1.83 -27.44
CA ASN A 189 0.20 2.61 -28.70
C ASN A 189 -0.08 4.11 -28.49
N VAL A 190 -1.01 4.43 -27.57
CA VAL A 190 -1.37 5.82 -27.24
C VAL A 190 -0.19 6.60 -26.67
N ILE A 191 0.70 5.94 -25.95
CA ILE A 191 1.90 6.58 -25.37
C ILE A 191 3.06 6.60 -26.36
N GLN A 192 3.19 5.54 -27.17
CA GLN A 192 4.28 5.43 -28.15
C GLN A 192 4.14 6.40 -29.33
N LYS A 193 2.91 6.73 -29.71
CA LYS A 193 2.66 7.63 -30.84
C LYS A 193 2.59 9.07 -30.34
N ALA A 194 3.56 9.90 -30.70
CA ALA A 194 3.62 11.30 -30.28
C ALA A 194 2.38 12.11 -30.67
N GLN A 195 1.73 11.77 -31.77
CA GLN A 195 0.50 12.43 -32.23
C GLN A 195 -0.73 12.10 -31.36
N GLU A 196 -0.73 10.96 -30.66
CA GLU A 196 -1.80 10.54 -29.77
C GLU A 196 -1.50 10.91 -28.31
N ALA A 197 -0.23 10.88 -27.90
CA ALA A 197 0.23 11.26 -26.57
C ALA A 197 0.26 12.78 -26.35
N GLY A 198 0.28 13.58 -27.42
CA GLY A 198 0.35 15.03 -27.37
C GLY A 198 1.75 15.61 -27.28
N THR A 199 2.74 14.90 -26.76
CA THR A 199 4.14 15.32 -26.69
C THR A 199 5.10 14.18 -26.95
N ASP A 200 6.31 14.51 -27.44
CA ASP A 200 7.39 13.54 -27.66
C ASP A 200 8.23 13.29 -26.39
N GLN A 201 7.98 14.05 -25.33
CA GLN A 201 8.81 14.05 -24.14
C GLN A 201 8.69 12.73 -23.36
N GLU A 202 7.49 12.17 -23.22
CA GLU A 202 7.26 10.92 -22.52
C GLU A 202 7.99 9.75 -23.15
N ARG A 203 8.01 9.70 -24.49
CA ARG A 203 8.75 8.69 -25.25
C ARG A 203 10.27 8.81 -25.08
N ARG A 204 10.79 10.03 -24.96
CA ARG A 204 12.23 10.27 -24.82
C ARG A 204 12.74 9.99 -23.41
N THR A 205 11.96 10.32 -22.41
CA THR A 205 12.37 10.20 -20.99
C THR A 205 11.93 8.89 -20.36
N GLY A 206 10.92 8.19 -20.92
CA GLY A 206 10.29 7.03 -20.31
C GLY A 206 9.48 7.37 -19.04
N ILE A 207 9.32 8.65 -18.72
CA ILE A 207 8.59 9.12 -17.55
C ILE A 207 7.22 9.62 -17.97
N ILE A 208 6.17 8.91 -17.52
CA ILE A 208 4.79 9.32 -17.74
C ILE A 208 4.40 10.33 -16.67
N ARG A 209 4.09 11.52 -17.10
CA ARG A 209 3.63 12.60 -16.22
C ARG A 209 2.12 12.50 -16.02
N SER A 210 1.48 13.61 -15.71
CA SER A 210 0.04 13.69 -15.47
C SER A 210 -0.79 13.15 -16.65
N GLN A 211 -1.48 12.03 -16.45
CA GLN A 211 -2.39 11.42 -17.42
C GLN A 211 -3.75 11.15 -16.76
N PHE A 212 -4.85 11.29 -17.52
CA PHE A 212 -6.22 11.03 -17.05
C PHE A 212 -6.61 11.75 -15.75
N GLY A 213 -5.96 12.89 -15.43
CA GLY A 213 -6.19 13.64 -14.19
C GLY A 213 -5.54 13.02 -12.95
N LEU A 214 -4.55 12.17 -13.14
CA LEU A 214 -3.63 11.69 -12.12
C LEU A 214 -2.38 12.58 -12.14
N THR A 215 -1.88 12.92 -10.97
CA THR A 215 -0.75 13.87 -10.85
C THR A 215 0.57 13.24 -11.28
N ALA A 216 0.78 11.98 -10.95
CA ALA A 216 1.96 11.22 -11.34
C ALA A 216 1.65 9.73 -11.45
N ILE A 217 2.35 9.05 -12.35
CA ILE A 217 2.41 7.59 -12.44
C ILE A 217 3.86 7.20 -12.16
N ARG A 218 4.06 6.40 -11.12
CA ARG A 218 5.37 6.00 -10.63
C ARG A 218 5.54 4.49 -10.72
N GLU A 219 6.77 4.05 -10.77
CA GLU A 219 7.13 2.64 -10.68
C GLU A 219 7.84 2.34 -9.36
N SER A 220 7.65 1.13 -8.84
CA SER A 220 8.40 0.59 -7.71
C SER A 220 8.80 -0.84 -8.00
N ALA A 221 10.07 -1.15 -7.75
CA ALA A 221 10.61 -2.49 -7.87
C ALA A 221 10.24 -3.38 -6.66
N ASN A 222 9.76 -2.77 -5.58
CA ASN A 222 9.53 -3.46 -4.31
C ASN A 222 8.08 -3.90 -4.09
N ILE A 223 7.23 -3.78 -5.11
CA ILE A 223 5.86 -4.29 -5.06
C ILE A 223 5.90 -5.80 -5.26
N ALA A 224 5.61 -6.54 -4.19
CA ALA A 224 5.62 -8.00 -4.21
C ALA A 224 4.31 -8.59 -4.73
N ASP A 225 4.41 -9.76 -5.34
CA ASP A 225 3.26 -10.55 -5.74
C ASP A 225 2.52 -11.10 -4.53
N HIS A 226 1.19 -11.04 -4.56
CA HIS A 226 0.34 -11.64 -3.56
C HIS A 226 -0.18 -13.01 -4.05
N THR A 227 0.06 -14.04 -3.24
CA THR A 227 -0.52 -15.37 -3.50
C THR A 227 -1.84 -15.48 -2.75
N ALA A 228 -2.92 -15.64 -3.49
CA ALA A 228 -4.25 -15.74 -2.90
C ALA A 228 -4.42 -17.00 -2.06
N GLY A 229 -5.26 -16.92 -1.04
CA GLY A 229 -5.65 -18.07 -0.24
C GLY A 229 -6.38 -19.13 -1.07
N ALA A 230 -6.19 -20.41 -0.71
CA ALA A 230 -6.74 -21.56 -1.42
C ALA A 230 -8.11 -22.02 -0.89
N GLY A 231 -8.70 -21.27 0.04
CA GLY A 231 -9.99 -21.63 0.64
C GLY A 231 -11.17 -21.42 -0.33
N THR A 232 -12.18 -22.30 -0.24
CA THR A 232 -13.37 -22.30 -1.10
C THR A 232 -14.64 -22.50 -0.27
N GLY A 233 -15.80 -22.26 -0.90
CA GLY A 233 -17.10 -22.59 -0.31
C GLY A 233 -17.58 -21.65 0.79
N TYR A 234 -16.93 -20.53 1.01
CA TYR A 234 -17.35 -19.56 2.01
C TYR A 234 -18.68 -18.91 1.65
N VAL A 235 -19.52 -18.72 2.65
CA VAL A 235 -20.77 -17.97 2.55
C VAL A 235 -20.91 -17.02 3.73
N LEU A 236 -21.67 -15.95 3.55
CA LEU A 236 -21.97 -15.00 4.62
C LEU A 236 -22.85 -15.64 5.68
N ASN A 237 -22.50 -15.43 6.95
CA ASN A 237 -23.32 -15.82 8.09
C ASN A 237 -24.17 -14.63 8.54
N GLY A 238 -25.39 -14.57 8.01
CA GLY A 238 -26.31 -13.46 8.26
C GLY A 238 -26.26 -12.34 7.20
N ASN A 239 -27.18 -11.40 7.33
CA ASN A 239 -27.26 -10.25 6.43
C ASN A 239 -26.27 -9.18 6.85
N HIS A 240 -25.62 -8.59 5.86
CA HIS A 240 -24.71 -7.46 6.07
C HIS A 240 -25.23 -6.22 5.36
N ALA A 241 -25.37 -5.13 6.07
CA ALA A 241 -25.82 -3.87 5.52
C ALA A 241 -24.75 -3.21 4.63
N LYS A 242 -25.19 -2.33 3.74
CA LYS A 242 -24.27 -1.42 3.04
C LYS A 242 -23.43 -0.64 4.05
N GLY A 243 -22.13 -0.56 3.84
CA GLY A 243 -21.17 0.08 4.73
C GLY A 243 -20.57 -0.85 5.79
N SER A 244 -21.02 -2.10 5.90
CA SER A 244 -20.39 -3.06 6.82
C SER A 244 -18.95 -3.33 6.41
N THR A 245 -18.04 -3.24 7.37
CA THR A 245 -16.61 -3.54 7.20
C THR A 245 -16.23 -4.90 7.76
N ALA A 246 -16.99 -5.41 8.74
CA ALA A 246 -16.82 -6.74 9.32
C ALA A 246 -17.82 -7.71 8.65
N LEU A 247 -17.31 -8.79 8.11
CA LEU A 247 -18.11 -9.83 7.43
C LEU A 247 -17.91 -11.15 8.15
N VAL A 248 -18.99 -11.72 8.65
CA VAL A 248 -18.97 -13.03 9.28
C VAL A 248 -19.17 -14.10 8.22
N LEU A 249 -18.25 -15.06 8.14
CA LEU A 249 -18.27 -16.16 7.20
C LEU A 249 -18.55 -17.50 7.87
N LYS A 250 -19.08 -18.43 7.10
CA LYS A 250 -19.30 -19.83 7.49
C LYS A 250 -19.09 -20.78 6.30
N SER A 251 -19.06 -22.07 6.58
CA SER A 251 -19.05 -23.16 5.58
C SER A 251 -17.83 -23.20 4.65
N GLY A 252 -16.74 -22.53 5.00
CA GLY A 252 -15.54 -22.59 4.20
C GLY A 252 -14.82 -23.94 4.29
N THR A 253 -14.15 -24.30 3.19
CA THR A 253 -13.21 -25.42 3.14
C THR A 253 -11.82 -24.88 2.89
N VAL A 254 -10.89 -25.21 3.79
CA VAL A 254 -9.48 -24.82 3.65
C VAL A 254 -8.68 -26.04 3.23
N ASN A 255 -7.93 -25.92 2.17
CA ASN A 255 -7.01 -26.98 1.75
C ASN A 255 -5.65 -26.84 2.43
N VAL A 256 -4.95 -25.74 2.15
CA VAL A 256 -3.62 -25.45 2.70
C VAL A 256 -3.63 -24.13 3.44
N THR A 257 -4.27 -23.11 2.83
CA THR A 257 -4.43 -21.77 3.37
C THR A 257 -5.88 -21.34 3.22
N GLY A 258 -6.45 -20.69 4.24
CA GLY A 258 -7.76 -20.05 4.17
C GLY A 258 -7.70 -18.70 3.46
N ILE A 259 -8.62 -17.80 3.81
CA ILE A 259 -8.58 -16.41 3.39
C ILE A 259 -7.38 -15.72 4.05
N GLN A 260 -6.60 -14.99 3.27
CA GLN A 260 -5.45 -14.23 3.74
C GLN A 260 -5.70 -12.73 3.66
N ILE A 261 -4.94 -11.97 4.42
CA ILE A 261 -4.94 -10.51 4.31
C ILE A 261 -4.32 -10.13 2.95
N GLY A 262 -4.98 -9.24 2.23
CA GLY A 262 -4.62 -8.89 0.86
C GLY A 262 -5.40 -9.67 -0.21
N ASP A 263 -6.13 -10.73 0.18
CA ASP A 263 -6.99 -11.45 -0.77
C ASP A 263 -8.09 -10.56 -1.31
N ILE A 264 -8.38 -10.75 -2.58
CA ILE A 264 -9.48 -10.08 -3.25
C ILE A 264 -10.68 -11.03 -3.28
N ILE A 265 -11.80 -10.56 -2.75
CA ILE A 265 -13.04 -11.34 -2.67
C ILE A 265 -14.19 -10.68 -3.44
N THR A 266 -15.08 -11.52 -3.92
CA THR A 266 -16.40 -11.14 -4.46
C THR A 266 -17.50 -11.74 -3.62
N ILE A 267 -18.66 -11.07 -3.55
CA ILE A 267 -19.76 -11.47 -2.67
C ILE A 267 -21.04 -11.58 -3.47
N GLY A 268 -21.54 -12.81 -3.63
CA GLY A 268 -22.77 -13.09 -4.37
C GLY A 268 -22.77 -12.50 -5.78
N SER A 269 -23.79 -11.73 -6.11
CA SER A 269 -23.92 -11.04 -7.40
C SER A 269 -23.37 -9.61 -7.40
N ASP A 270 -22.68 -9.17 -6.33
CA ASP A 270 -22.08 -7.84 -6.30
C ASP A 270 -20.87 -7.77 -7.25
N PRO A 271 -20.89 -6.87 -8.25
CA PRO A 271 -19.79 -6.73 -9.20
C PRO A 271 -18.52 -6.11 -8.58
N ASN A 272 -18.62 -5.62 -7.36
CA ASN A 272 -17.48 -5.01 -6.67
C ASN A 272 -16.53 -6.08 -6.11
N LYS A 273 -15.25 -5.80 -6.25
CA LYS A 273 -14.17 -6.59 -5.64
C LYS A 273 -13.70 -5.91 -4.38
N TYR A 274 -13.59 -6.65 -3.30
CA TYR A 274 -13.21 -6.15 -1.98
C TYR A 274 -11.87 -6.74 -1.57
N VAL A 275 -11.08 -5.97 -0.85
CA VAL A 275 -9.79 -6.41 -0.31
C VAL A 275 -9.98 -6.80 1.15
N VAL A 276 -9.44 -7.95 1.52
CA VAL A 276 -9.39 -8.39 2.92
C VAL A 276 -8.29 -7.62 3.63
N THR A 277 -8.65 -6.84 4.62
CA THR A 277 -7.75 -5.99 5.42
C THR A 277 -7.60 -6.49 6.84
N TYR A 278 -6.81 -5.80 7.63
CA TYR A 278 -6.67 -6.10 9.06
C TYR A 278 -7.94 -5.82 9.86
N ALA A 279 -8.09 -6.54 10.97
CA ALA A 279 -9.07 -6.16 11.98
C ALA A 279 -8.79 -4.75 12.52
N PRO A 280 -9.82 -3.95 12.85
CA PRO A 280 -9.60 -2.65 13.46
C PRO A 280 -8.77 -2.79 14.73
N GLY A 281 -7.66 -2.05 14.82
CA GLY A 281 -6.74 -2.09 15.97
C GLY A 281 -5.68 -3.20 15.93
N ALA A 282 -5.67 -4.06 14.90
CA ALA A 282 -4.59 -5.04 14.73
C ALA A 282 -3.31 -4.36 14.23
N SER A 283 -2.25 -4.50 15.01
CA SER A 283 -0.96 -3.81 14.83
C SER A 283 0.04 -4.57 13.96
N THR A 284 -0.17 -5.83 13.63
CA THR A 284 0.87 -6.71 13.11
C THR A 284 0.87 -6.84 11.60
N ALA A 285 2.06 -6.71 11.03
CA ALA A 285 2.36 -6.61 9.61
C ALA A 285 2.13 -7.90 8.79
N LYS A 286 1.86 -9.01 9.40
CA LYS A 286 1.64 -10.32 8.77
C LYS A 286 0.68 -11.16 9.61
N GLN A 287 -0.55 -10.69 9.78
CA GLN A 287 -1.57 -11.58 10.30
C GLN A 287 -2.13 -12.36 9.12
N THR A 288 -1.52 -13.49 8.85
CA THR A 288 -2.16 -14.55 8.07
C THR A 288 -3.36 -14.98 8.90
N ILE A 289 -4.57 -14.75 8.42
CA ILE A 289 -5.75 -15.36 9.03
C ILE A 289 -5.72 -16.85 8.62
N THR A 290 -4.74 -17.57 9.13
CA THR A 290 -4.81 -19.01 9.25
C THR A 290 -5.67 -19.31 10.46
N ASP A 291 -6.88 -18.82 10.45
CA ASP A 291 -7.82 -19.24 11.47
C ASP A 291 -8.37 -20.59 11.02
N SER A 292 -7.83 -21.64 11.59
CA SER A 292 -8.39 -22.99 11.48
C SER A 292 -9.86 -23.02 11.95
N ASN A 293 -10.33 -21.97 12.64
CA ASN A 293 -11.70 -21.78 13.05
C ASN A 293 -12.61 -21.19 11.94
N LEU A 294 -12.07 -20.55 10.92
CA LEU A 294 -12.84 -20.23 9.70
C LEU A 294 -13.34 -21.48 8.98
N LEU A 295 -12.73 -22.63 9.26
CA LEU A 295 -13.09 -23.93 8.73
C LEU A 295 -14.32 -24.57 9.32
N ALA A 296 -14.58 -24.36 10.62
CA ALA A 296 -15.50 -25.23 11.29
C ALA A 296 -16.92 -24.65 11.42
N THR A 297 -17.08 -23.34 11.67
CA THR A 297 -18.40 -22.77 11.97
C THR A 297 -18.61 -21.32 11.58
N SER A 298 -17.71 -20.42 11.89
CA SER A 298 -17.80 -18.98 11.57
C SER A 298 -16.49 -18.27 11.86
N GLY A 299 -16.12 -17.36 11.00
CA GLY A 299 -14.99 -16.46 11.21
C GLY A 299 -15.31 -15.07 10.71
N THR A 300 -14.66 -14.06 11.22
CA THR A 300 -14.88 -12.68 10.79
C THR A 300 -13.70 -12.21 9.99
N ILE A 301 -13.95 -11.74 8.77
CA ILE A 301 -12.99 -11.03 7.96
C ILE A 301 -13.34 -9.54 7.94
N TYR A 302 -12.35 -8.72 7.66
CA TYR A 302 -12.54 -7.28 7.59
C TYR A 302 -12.18 -6.80 6.18
N ILE A 303 -12.96 -5.83 5.68
CA ILE A 303 -12.72 -5.14 4.41
C ILE A 303 -12.50 -3.66 4.69
N GLY A 304 -11.70 -3.01 3.85
CA GLY A 304 -11.37 -1.59 4.01
C GLY A 304 -12.60 -0.67 3.92
N ASN A 305 -12.51 0.49 4.59
CA ASN A 305 -13.52 1.53 4.48
C ASN A 305 -13.67 2.01 3.03
N PRO A 306 -14.87 2.30 2.54
CA PRO A 306 -16.15 2.47 3.23
C PRO A 306 -17.00 1.20 3.36
N GLY A 307 -16.42 0.01 3.29
CA GLY A 307 -17.12 -1.25 3.45
C GLY A 307 -17.97 -1.66 2.22
N LEU A 308 -18.97 -2.50 2.46
CA LEU A 308 -19.87 -3.00 1.41
C LEU A 308 -20.59 -1.85 0.70
N ARG A 309 -20.64 -1.92 -0.64
CA ARG A 309 -21.39 -0.92 -1.45
C ARG A 309 -22.83 -1.32 -1.68
N VAL A 310 -23.10 -2.58 -1.62
CA VAL A 310 -24.42 -3.17 -1.73
C VAL A 310 -24.67 -4.02 -0.49
N ALA A 311 -25.88 -3.99 0.04
CA ALA A 311 -26.24 -4.89 1.13
C ALA A 311 -26.17 -6.34 0.65
N ALA A 312 -25.56 -7.20 1.44
CA ALA A 312 -25.39 -8.61 1.11
C ALA A 312 -26.32 -9.47 1.98
N ALA A 313 -27.06 -10.34 1.34
CA ALA A 313 -27.93 -11.29 2.03
C ALA A 313 -27.15 -12.42 2.69
N GLY A 314 -27.70 -12.98 3.75
CA GLY A 314 -27.17 -14.19 4.36
C GLY A 314 -27.08 -15.34 3.35
N ASN A 315 -26.08 -16.19 3.49
CA ASN A 315 -25.71 -17.26 2.58
C ASN A 315 -25.25 -16.81 1.17
N ALA A 316 -25.01 -15.51 0.94
CA ALA A 316 -24.34 -15.08 -0.28
C ALA A 316 -22.93 -15.69 -0.34
N ALA A 317 -22.58 -16.28 -1.50
CA ALA A 317 -21.28 -16.89 -1.69
C ALA A 317 -20.16 -15.85 -1.63
N VAL A 318 -19.08 -16.18 -0.95
CA VAL A 318 -17.86 -15.37 -0.92
C VAL A 318 -16.78 -16.14 -1.65
N THR A 319 -16.31 -15.58 -2.76
CA THR A 319 -15.32 -16.23 -3.62
C THR A 319 -14.02 -15.44 -3.59
N ILE A 320 -12.92 -16.14 -3.28
CA ILE A 320 -11.57 -15.60 -3.39
C ILE A 320 -11.20 -15.59 -4.87
N LEU A 321 -10.75 -14.46 -5.37
CA LEU A 321 -10.22 -14.38 -6.72
C LEU A 321 -8.79 -14.92 -6.69
N SER A 322 -8.63 -16.17 -7.10
CA SER A 322 -7.34 -16.84 -7.18
C SER A 322 -6.67 -16.59 -8.52
N GLY A 323 -5.41 -16.26 -8.50
CA GLY A 323 -4.53 -16.13 -9.64
C GLY A 323 -3.18 -15.70 -9.09
N THR A 324 -2.09 -16.30 -9.56
CA THR A 324 -0.77 -15.75 -9.28
C THR A 324 -0.68 -14.46 -10.09
N THR A 325 -0.68 -13.34 -9.43
CA THR A 325 -0.46 -12.04 -10.06
C THR A 325 1.04 -11.87 -10.24
N THR A 326 1.54 -12.26 -11.39
CA THR A 326 2.91 -11.90 -11.78
C THR A 326 2.92 -10.40 -12.06
N GLY A 327 3.70 -9.63 -11.32
CA GLY A 327 3.75 -8.18 -11.46
C GLY A 327 2.99 -7.39 -10.40
N GLY A 328 2.67 -8.01 -9.29
CA GLY A 328 2.42 -7.42 -7.97
C GLY A 328 1.40 -6.33 -7.82
N VAL A 329 0.59 -6.04 -8.81
CA VAL A 329 -0.45 -5.06 -8.63
C VAL A 329 -1.79 -5.75 -8.59
N THR A 330 -2.17 -6.09 -7.43
CA THR A 330 -3.53 -5.80 -7.02
C THR A 330 -3.65 -4.29 -7.12
N GLY A 331 -4.20 -3.77 -8.22
CA GLY A 331 -4.31 -2.34 -8.47
C GLY A 331 -5.17 -1.68 -7.41
N TYR A 332 -4.54 -1.02 -6.48
CA TYR A 332 -5.18 -0.26 -5.40
C TYR A 332 -4.89 1.20 -5.52
#